data_816a5820d6405783a0ebe8795a13994e
#
_entry.id   816a5820d6405783a0ebe8795a13994e
#
_cell.length_a   1.000
_cell.length_b   1.000
_cell.length_c   1.000
_cell.angle_alpha   90.00
_cell.angle_beta   90.00
_cell.angle_gamma   90.00
#
_symmetry.space_group_name_H-M   'P 1'
#
loop_
_entity.id
_entity.type
_entity.pdbx_description
1 polymer ?
#
loop_
_entity_poly.entity_id
_entity_poly.type
_entity_poly.pdbx_seq_one_letter_code
_entity_poly.pdbx_strand_id
1 'polypeptide(L)'
;MSGRHALGLLRQLSFTVGLLALALPALEAKGAKPEFGPNVLIFDPSMPRQAIQKQIDAIYAVQEHNEFSSQRSALLFLPGSYSVNLPVGFYTEVMGLGASPDATKITGNMHADANHEHNNATTTFWRAAEGLSIEPASGTMQWAVSQAVSLRRMHVRGDLVLHQHRGWASGGWMSDSLVDGNVDSGSQQQWISRNCDWKRWTGSNWNMVFVGVVHPPDGAWPEPPYTKVTRTPVVREKPFLQVNAAGEFSVRVPELHTDSVGITWHGGETAGETIPIARFYIARPDVDTAETINAQLGQGKNLILTPGIYELTSPIRVMRPHTVVLGLGFATLHPVKGTAAMTTADADGIEIAGLLFDAGPSESQVLLEVGPEGSRLRHAKDPIVLHDVFFRVGGAGLGRTKVNLRINSNDTLVDHTWIWRADHGEGVGWDLNTSENGLVVNGNDVTIYGLFVEHHQQFQVLWKGNRGRTYFYQSEIPYDPPAQASYTSAQGVNGWASYKVADEVTNHEAWGLGVYSVFIYPNVVLTRAIETPKSQEIRFHDIITVALGEHGVISHVINDTGEATAIRPRVTPKVTNFP
;
A
#
# COMPACT_ATOMS: atom_id res chain seq x y z
N MET A 1 -55.54 35.70 -82.85
CA MET A 1 -56.60 36.58 -82.31
C MET A 1 -57.17 35.97 -81.08
N SER A 2 -56.93 36.68 -80.01
CA SER A 2 -57.64 36.86 -78.72
C SER A 2 -58.54 35.68 -78.28
N GLY A 3 -58.48 35.26 -77.11
CA GLY A 3 -58.32 35.95 -75.85
C GLY A 3 -58.65 35.10 -74.63
N ARG A 4 -58.37 35.64 -73.68
CA ARG A 4 -58.70 35.79 -72.23
C ARG A 4 -59.08 34.58 -71.38
N HIS A 5 -58.27 34.55 -70.33
CA HIS A 5 -58.23 33.88 -69.02
C HIS A 5 -59.45 34.05 -68.15
N ALA A 6 -59.64 33.06 -67.24
CA ALA A 6 -60.24 33.27 -65.93
C ALA A 6 -59.52 32.40 -64.90
N LEU A 7 -58.92 33.06 -63.89
CA LEU A 7 -58.31 32.46 -62.69
C LEU A 7 -59.41 32.01 -61.73
N GLY A 8 -59.31 30.79 -61.20
CA GLY A 8 -60.05 30.32 -60.01
C GLY A 8 -59.09 30.10 -58.84
N LEU A 9 -59.28 30.88 -57.74
CA LEU A 9 -58.61 30.72 -56.48
C LEU A 9 -59.17 29.49 -55.73
N LEU A 10 -58.33 28.50 -55.49
CA LEU A 10 -58.58 27.47 -54.47
C LEU A 10 -57.82 27.82 -53.16
N ARG A 11 -58.59 28.10 -52.11
CA ARG A 11 -58.07 28.22 -50.73
C ARG A 11 -57.85 26.82 -50.16
N GLN A 12 -56.62 26.48 -49.89
CA GLN A 12 -56.26 25.33 -49.01
C GLN A 12 -56.36 25.72 -47.55
N LEU A 13 -57.22 25.03 -46.81
CA LEU A 13 -57.22 25.02 -45.36
C LEU A 13 -56.17 23.97 -44.88
N SER A 14 -55.10 24.44 -44.25
CA SER A 14 -54.14 23.57 -43.55
C SER A 14 -54.63 23.34 -42.12
N PHE A 15 -54.97 22.10 -41.80
CA PHE A 15 -55.17 21.64 -40.41
C PHE A 15 -53.82 21.27 -39.80
N THR A 16 -53.36 22.08 -38.83
CA THR A 16 -52.17 21.75 -38.02
C THR A 16 -52.64 20.88 -36.86
N VAL A 17 -52.32 19.58 -36.92
CA VAL A 17 -52.48 18.66 -35.77
C VAL A 17 -51.27 18.88 -34.85
N GLY A 18 -51.46 19.55 -33.73
CA GLY A 18 -50.48 19.66 -32.69
C GLY A 18 -50.32 18.33 -31.94
N LEU A 19 -49.21 17.61 -32.16
CA LEU A 19 -48.81 16.50 -31.31
C LEU A 19 -48.32 17.08 -29.96
N LEU A 20 -49.13 16.94 -28.92
CA LEU A 20 -48.72 17.12 -27.56
C LEU A 20 -47.85 15.90 -27.16
N ALA A 21 -46.55 16.02 -27.22
CA ALA A 21 -45.63 15.04 -26.66
C ALA A 21 -45.70 15.15 -25.13
N LEU A 22 -46.42 14.27 -24.48
CA LEU A 22 -46.33 14.03 -23.04
C LEU A 22 -44.93 13.49 -22.77
N ALA A 23 -44.03 14.34 -22.24
CA ALA A 23 -42.77 13.90 -21.64
C ALA A 23 -43.11 13.09 -20.37
N LEU A 24 -43.10 11.77 -20.50
CA LEU A 24 -43.01 10.88 -19.38
C LEU A 24 -41.66 11.17 -18.69
N PRO A 25 -41.62 11.39 -17.37
CA PRO A 25 -40.33 11.45 -16.66
C PRO A 25 -39.66 10.11 -16.89
N ALA A 26 -38.47 10.13 -17.48
CA ALA A 26 -37.59 8.97 -17.52
C ALA A 26 -37.44 8.48 -16.08
N LEU A 27 -37.97 7.32 -15.74
CA LEU A 27 -37.58 6.58 -14.57
C LEU A 27 -36.06 6.38 -14.73
N GLU A 28 -35.24 7.14 -14.03
CA GLU A 28 -33.83 6.86 -13.91
C GLU A 28 -33.72 5.43 -13.36
N ALA A 29 -33.32 4.51 -14.22
CA ALA A 29 -33.00 3.16 -13.80
C ALA A 29 -31.92 3.28 -12.72
N LYS A 30 -32.21 2.85 -11.47
CA LYS A 30 -31.20 2.67 -10.46
C LYS A 30 -30.00 2.00 -11.14
N GLY A 31 -28.84 2.65 -11.12
CA GLY A 31 -27.65 2.16 -11.79
C GLY A 31 -27.41 0.70 -11.42
N ALA A 32 -27.24 -0.16 -12.42
CA ALA A 32 -26.97 -1.57 -12.18
C ALA A 32 -25.74 -1.68 -11.27
N LYS A 33 -25.82 -2.49 -10.20
CA LYS A 33 -24.68 -2.74 -9.32
C LYS A 33 -23.54 -3.30 -10.16
N PRO A 34 -22.31 -2.80 -10.01
CA PRO A 34 -21.16 -3.34 -10.73
C PRO A 34 -20.92 -4.80 -10.35
N GLU A 35 -20.55 -5.60 -11.35
CA GLU A 35 -20.23 -7.02 -11.16
C GLU A 35 -18.74 -7.16 -10.80
N PHE A 36 -18.45 -7.35 -9.51
CA PHE A 36 -17.08 -7.51 -9.00
C PHE A 36 -16.63 -8.98 -8.88
N GLY A 37 -17.49 -9.95 -9.24
CA GLY A 37 -17.18 -11.38 -9.10
C GLY A 37 -17.39 -11.93 -7.69
N PRO A 38 -17.18 -13.25 -7.51
CA PRO A 38 -17.59 -13.98 -6.31
C PRO A 38 -16.76 -13.68 -5.05
N ASN A 39 -15.55 -13.14 -5.21
CA ASN A 39 -14.64 -12.85 -4.11
C ASN A 39 -14.84 -11.46 -3.49
N VAL A 40 -15.86 -10.72 -3.97
CA VAL A 40 -16.28 -9.43 -3.42
C VAL A 40 -17.65 -9.59 -2.81
N LEU A 41 -17.74 -9.44 -1.48
CA LEU A 41 -19.00 -9.47 -0.74
C LEU A 41 -19.46 -8.04 -0.47
N ILE A 42 -20.67 -7.69 -0.90
CA ILE A 42 -21.25 -6.36 -0.66
C ILE A 42 -22.38 -6.50 0.36
N PHE A 43 -22.17 -5.90 1.51
CA PHE A 43 -23.13 -5.87 2.61
C PHE A 43 -23.99 -4.62 2.58
N ASP A 44 -25.29 -4.81 2.66
CA ASP A 44 -26.29 -3.76 2.74
C ASP A 44 -26.87 -3.71 4.17
N PRO A 45 -27.06 -2.53 4.77
CA PRO A 45 -27.57 -2.44 6.14
C PRO A 45 -28.98 -3.03 6.34
N SER A 46 -29.73 -3.27 5.26
CA SER A 46 -31.03 -3.96 5.31
C SER A 46 -30.92 -5.49 5.41
N MET A 47 -29.71 -6.07 5.18
CA MET A 47 -29.51 -7.52 5.29
C MET A 47 -29.62 -7.98 6.74
N PRO A 48 -30.17 -9.20 6.99
CA PRO A 48 -30.19 -9.74 8.34
C PRO A 48 -28.78 -9.88 8.93
N ARG A 49 -28.57 -9.37 10.15
CA ARG A 49 -27.29 -9.44 10.87
C ARG A 49 -26.65 -10.82 10.81
N GLN A 50 -27.43 -11.87 11.09
CA GLN A 50 -26.94 -13.25 11.09
C GLN A 50 -26.43 -13.70 9.71
N ALA A 51 -27.04 -13.22 8.63
CA ALA A 51 -26.60 -13.54 7.26
C ALA A 51 -25.27 -12.87 6.93
N ILE A 52 -25.07 -11.62 7.36
CA ILE A 52 -23.81 -10.89 7.22
C ILE A 52 -22.72 -11.61 8.04
N GLN A 53 -22.96 -11.84 9.34
CA GLN A 53 -21.98 -12.48 10.22
C GLN A 53 -21.56 -13.85 9.71
N LYS A 54 -22.51 -14.69 9.26
CA LYS A 54 -22.20 -16.01 8.70
C LYS A 54 -21.24 -15.94 7.51
N GLN A 55 -21.36 -14.94 6.65
CA GLN A 55 -20.45 -14.78 5.51
C GLN A 55 -19.07 -14.30 5.95
N ILE A 56 -19.00 -13.37 6.91
CA ILE A 56 -17.74 -12.91 7.51
C ILE A 56 -17.00 -14.08 8.16
N ASP A 57 -17.70 -14.85 8.99
CA ASP A 57 -17.13 -16.01 9.69
C ASP A 57 -16.62 -17.08 8.72
N ALA A 58 -17.32 -17.30 7.60
CA ALA A 58 -16.92 -18.26 6.58
C ALA A 58 -15.64 -17.82 5.85
N ILE A 59 -15.47 -16.53 5.56
CA ILE A 59 -14.22 -15.99 4.99
C ILE A 59 -13.09 -16.10 6.02
N TYR A 60 -13.32 -15.70 7.25
CA TYR A 60 -12.30 -15.74 8.29
C TYR A 60 -11.81 -17.16 8.57
N ALA A 61 -12.70 -18.13 8.68
CA ALA A 61 -12.35 -19.53 8.91
C ALA A 61 -11.38 -20.11 7.86
N VAL A 62 -11.41 -19.58 6.65
CA VAL A 62 -10.46 -19.93 5.58
C VAL A 62 -9.18 -19.07 5.66
N GLN A 63 -9.32 -17.77 5.94
CA GLN A 63 -8.24 -16.80 5.81
C GLN A 63 -7.43 -16.60 7.10
N GLU A 64 -7.83 -17.17 8.22
CA GLU A 64 -7.15 -17.04 9.51
C GLU A 64 -5.68 -17.53 9.45
N HIS A 65 -5.44 -18.66 8.76
CA HIS A 65 -4.11 -19.30 8.66
C HIS A 65 -3.61 -19.44 7.22
N ASN A 66 -4.06 -18.57 6.31
CA ASN A 66 -3.95 -18.75 4.87
C ASN A 66 -2.83 -17.92 4.23
N GLU A 67 -1.65 -17.92 4.84
CA GLU A 67 -0.54 -17.03 4.51
C GLU A 67 -0.08 -17.09 3.04
N PHE A 68 -0.09 -18.28 2.42
CA PHE A 68 0.40 -18.46 1.05
C PHE A 68 -0.67 -18.96 0.06
N SER A 69 -1.92 -18.92 0.44
CA SER A 69 -3.00 -19.41 -0.42
C SER A 69 -3.30 -18.49 -1.60
N SER A 70 -4.02 -19.06 -2.57
CA SER A 70 -4.53 -18.34 -3.73
C SER A 70 -5.81 -17.53 -3.44
N GLN A 71 -6.46 -17.74 -2.31
CA GLN A 71 -7.73 -17.08 -1.99
C GLN A 71 -7.52 -15.62 -1.58
N ARG A 72 -8.40 -14.75 -2.06
CA ARG A 72 -8.42 -13.30 -1.83
C ARG A 72 -9.85 -12.85 -1.64
N SER A 73 -10.11 -11.90 -0.74
CA SER A 73 -11.48 -11.45 -0.45
C SER A 73 -11.55 -9.95 -0.18
N ALA A 74 -12.61 -9.32 -0.67
CA ALA A 74 -12.97 -7.95 -0.31
C ALA A 74 -14.36 -7.91 0.32
N LEU A 75 -14.48 -7.33 1.51
CA LEU A 75 -15.71 -7.16 2.27
C LEU A 75 -16.12 -5.69 2.21
N LEU A 76 -17.10 -5.37 1.37
CA LEU A 76 -17.55 -4.02 1.09
C LEU A 76 -18.84 -3.72 1.85
N PHE A 77 -18.84 -2.67 2.66
CA PHE A 77 -20.00 -2.24 3.44
C PHE A 77 -20.60 -0.96 2.85
N LEU A 78 -21.83 -1.02 2.35
CA LEU A 78 -22.57 0.17 1.93
C LEU A 78 -22.76 1.14 3.11
N PRO A 79 -22.95 2.45 2.86
CA PRO A 79 -23.24 3.40 3.92
C PRO A 79 -24.42 2.97 4.80
N GLY A 80 -24.24 3.03 6.12
CA GLY A 80 -25.22 2.62 7.11
C GLY A 80 -24.59 2.05 8.38
N SER A 81 -25.41 1.44 9.24
CA SER A 81 -24.98 0.89 10.53
C SER A 81 -25.14 -0.62 10.57
N TYR A 82 -24.12 -1.29 11.07
CA TYR A 82 -24.04 -2.75 11.16
C TYR A 82 -23.65 -3.15 12.57
N SER A 83 -24.25 -4.24 13.07
CA SER A 83 -23.91 -4.81 14.37
C SER A 83 -23.31 -6.21 14.17
N VAL A 84 -22.01 -6.24 13.81
CA VAL A 84 -21.28 -7.47 13.47
C VAL A 84 -19.87 -7.43 14.03
N ASN A 85 -19.25 -8.61 14.21
CA ASN A 85 -17.83 -8.74 14.47
C ASN A 85 -17.08 -8.90 13.14
N LEU A 86 -15.89 -8.31 13.06
CA LEU A 86 -15.02 -8.30 11.87
C LEU A 86 -13.63 -8.86 12.22
N PRO A 87 -13.48 -10.18 12.34
CA PRO A 87 -12.16 -10.78 12.33
C PRO A 87 -11.56 -10.66 10.91
N VAL A 88 -10.30 -10.23 10.81
CA VAL A 88 -9.63 -9.99 9.54
C VAL A 88 -8.45 -10.95 9.38
N GLY A 89 -8.57 -11.88 8.44
CA GLY A 89 -7.57 -12.88 8.08
C GLY A 89 -6.65 -12.43 6.94
N PHE A 90 -5.79 -13.32 6.49
CA PHE A 90 -4.90 -13.09 5.34
C PHE A 90 -5.69 -12.73 4.08
N TYR A 91 -5.12 -11.87 3.23
CA TYR A 91 -5.68 -11.44 1.95
C TYR A 91 -7.15 -11.00 2.03
N THR A 92 -7.51 -10.42 3.18
CA THR A 92 -8.85 -9.88 3.40
C THR A 92 -8.75 -8.37 3.54
N GLU A 93 -9.49 -7.65 2.69
CA GLU A 93 -9.66 -6.20 2.78
C GLU A 93 -11.09 -5.86 3.15
N VAL A 94 -11.24 -5.03 4.18
CA VAL A 94 -12.55 -4.56 4.67
C VAL A 94 -12.70 -3.09 4.34
N MET A 95 -13.75 -2.73 3.61
CA MET A 95 -13.94 -1.37 3.09
C MET A 95 -15.33 -0.82 3.41
N GLY A 96 -15.39 0.37 3.98
CA GLY A 96 -16.61 1.18 4.02
C GLY A 96 -16.75 2.01 2.75
N LEU A 97 -17.90 1.93 2.10
CA LEU A 97 -18.16 2.62 0.84
C LEU A 97 -18.81 4.00 1.00
N GLY A 98 -18.69 4.60 2.18
CA GLY A 98 -19.13 5.97 2.43
C GLY A 98 -18.13 7.01 1.94
N ALA A 99 -18.61 8.21 1.64
CA ALA A 99 -17.74 9.36 1.34
C ALA A 99 -16.88 9.78 2.55
N SER A 100 -17.33 9.43 3.75
CA SER A 100 -16.61 9.57 5.03
C SER A 100 -16.64 8.24 5.77
N PRO A 101 -15.62 7.92 6.60
CA PRO A 101 -15.64 6.76 7.48
C PRO A 101 -16.92 6.66 8.33
N ASP A 102 -17.42 7.79 8.79
CA ASP A 102 -18.61 7.85 9.64
C ASP A 102 -19.93 7.54 8.91
N ALA A 103 -19.91 7.50 7.61
CA ALA A 103 -21.06 7.07 6.82
C ALA A 103 -21.28 5.54 6.87
N THR A 104 -20.24 4.77 7.23
CA THR A 104 -20.31 3.31 7.38
C THR A 104 -19.88 2.94 8.81
N LYS A 105 -20.84 2.70 9.68
CA LYS A 105 -20.59 2.44 11.10
C LYS A 105 -20.75 0.96 11.44
N ILE A 106 -19.72 0.37 12.03
CA ILE A 106 -19.73 -1.00 12.57
C ILE A 106 -19.74 -0.91 14.10
N THR A 107 -20.76 -1.52 14.73
CA THR A 107 -20.79 -1.75 16.19
C THR A 107 -20.50 -3.22 16.44
N GLY A 108 -19.35 -3.51 17.05
CA GLY A 108 -18.84 -4.87 17.25
C GLY A 108 -17.32 -4.88 17.33
N ASN A 109 -16.71 -6.04 17.50
CA ASN A 109 -15.26 -6.13 17.59
C ASN A 109 -14.64 -6.36 16.20
N MET A 110 -13.75 -5.45 15.80
CA MET A 110 -12.84 -5.67 14.68
C MET A 110 -11.48 -6.06 15.25
N HIS A 111 -10.91 -7.14 14.72
CA HIS A 111 -9.62 -7.61 15.20
C HIS A 111 -8.80 -8.35 14.14
N ALA A 112 -7.48 -8.25 14.26
CA ALA A 112 -6.52 -9.14 13.64
C ALA A 112 -5.76 -9.84 14.76
N ASP A 113 -5.73 -11.16 14.71
CA ASP A 113 -5.14 -12.01 15.75
C ASP A 113 -3.75 -12.50 15.36
N ALA A 114 -2.91 -12.71 16.36
CA ALA A 114 -1.58 -13.28 16.20
C ALA A 114 -1.66 -14.73 15.70
N ASN A 115 -0.79 -15.08 14.76
CA ASN A 115 -0.81 -16.39 14.09
C ASN A 115 -0.02 -17.47 14.83
N HIS A 116 0.92 -17.09 15.73
CA HIS A 116 1.85 -18.01 16.37
C HIS A 116 1.62 -18.09 17.86
N GLU A 117 2.22 -19.11 18.48
CA GLU A 117 2.26 -19.29 19.93
C GLU A 117 2.77 -18.02 20.64
N HIS A 118 2.43 -17.87 21.90
CA HIS A 118 2.79 -16.70 22.73
C HIS A 118 2.26 -15.36 22.18
N ASN A 119 1.15 -15.38 21.43
CA ASN A 119 0.53 -14.19 20.82
C ASN A 119 1.47 -13.45 19.86
N ASN A 120 2.36 -14.17 19.20
CA ASN A 120 3.32 -13.62 18.26
C ASN A 120 2.66 -13.38 16.91
N ALA A 121 2.66 -12.12 16.46
CA ALA A 121 2.04 -11.66 15.22
C ALA A 121 3.08 -11.31 14.12
N THR A 122 4.33 -11.77 14.24
CA THR A 122 5.40 -11.36 13.30
C THR A 122 5.20 -11.84 11.87
N THR A 123 4.28 -12.76 11.61
CA THR A 123 3.84 -13.15 10.26
C THR A 123 2.37 -12.85 9.98
N THR A 124 1.74 -11.96 10.75
CA THR A 124 0.35 -11.56 10.55
C THR A 124 0.26 -10.50 9.44
N PHE A 125 0.46 -10.92 8.19
CA PHE A 125 0.56 -10.11 6.98
C PHE A 125 -0.76 -9.99 6.20
N TRP A 126 -0.76 -9.23 5.10
CA TRP A 126 -1.76 -9.20 4.03
C TRP A 126 -3.18 -8.93 4.52
N ARG A 127 -3.40 -7.86 5.29
CA ARG A 127 -4.70 -7.43 5.78
C ARG A 127 -4.89 -5.94 5.56
N ALA A 128 -6.12 -5.52 5.32
CA ALA A 128 -6.42 -4.09 5.23
C ALA A 128 -7.82 -3.77 5.75
N ALA A 129 -7.96 -2.58 6.33
CA ALA A 129 -9.24 -1.99 6.65
C ALA A 129 -9.23 -0.50 6.32
N GLU A 130 -10.27 -0.04 5.62
CA GLU A 130 -10.36 1.35 5.21
C GLU A 130 -11.78 1.90 5.13
N GLY A 131 -11.89 3.20 5.34
CA GLY A 131 -13.10 3.97 5.04
C GLY A 131 -14.31 3.69 5.93
N LEU A 132 -14.12 3.18 7.16
CA LEU A 132 -15.24 2.88 8.06
C LEU A 132 -14.98 3.34 9.50
N SER A 133 -16.08 3.53 10.24
CA SER A 133 -16.08 3.80 11.68
C SER A 133 -16.35 2.52 12.44
N ILE A 134 -15.49 2.21 13.42
CA ILE A 134 -15.64 1.05 14.29
C ILE A 134 -15.91 1.51 15.73
N GLU A 135 -16.99 1.01 16.33
CA GLU A 135 -17.31 1.15 17.75
C GLU A 135 -17.12 -0.22 18.41
N PRO A 136 -15.93 -0.49 18.98
CA PRO A 136 -15.65 -1.80 19.55
C PRO A 136 -16.55 -2.12 20.73
N ALA A 137 -17.24 -3.24 20.71
CA ALA A 137 -18.11 -3.68 21.82
C ALA A 137 -17.33 -3.92 23.12
N SER A 138 -16.04 -4.27 23.01
CA SER A 138 -15.10 -4.40 24.12
C SER A 138 -14.50 -3.05 24.58
N GLY A 139 -14.77 -1.94 23.89
CA GLY A 139 -14.11 -0.65 24.07
C GLY A 139 -12.73 -0.55 23.41
N THR A 140 -12.20 -1.65 22.86
CA THR A 140 -10.85 -1.71 22.28
C THR A 140 -10.86 -2.50 20.97
N MET A 141 -10.28 -1.93 19.92
CA MET A 141 -9.95 -2.62 18.68
C MET A 141 -8.56 -3.23 18.79
N GLN A 142 -8.42 -4.53 18.55
CA GLN A 142 -7.13 -5.22 18.51
C GLN A 142 -6.65 -5.33 17.05
N TRP A 143 -5.43 -4.89 16.80
CA TRP A 143 -4.80 -4.96 15.48
C TRP A 143 -3.37 -5.46 15.61
N ALA A 144 -3.23 -6.77 15.90
CA ALA A 144 -1.94 -7.42 16.10
C ALA A 144 -1.40 -7.90 14.76
N VAL A 145 -0.58 -7.06 14.11
CA VAL A 145 -0.19 -7.23 12.70
C VAL A 145 1.28 -6.94 12.48
N SER A 146 1.75 -7.34 11.30
CA SER A 146 3.08 -7.06 10.76
C SER A 146 2.98 -6.42 9.38
N GLN A 147 3.99 -6.57 8.52
CA GLN A 147 4.11 -5.88 7.24
C GLN A 147 2.94 -6.14 6.27
N ALA A 148 2.79 -5.28 5.28
CA ALA A 148 1.70 -5.31 4.30
C ALA A 148 0.30 -5.29 4.93
N VAL A 149 0.14 -4.50 5.97
CA VAL A 149 -1.12 -4.31 6.67
C VAL A 149 -1.40 -2.84 6.84
N SER A 150 -2.57 -2.39 6.40
CA SER A 150 -2.93 -0.97 6.45
C SER A 150 -4.25 -0.72 7.17
N LEU A 151 -4.25 0.37 7.94
CA LEU A 151 -5.45 1.06 8.42
C LEU A 151 -5.49 2.43 7.72
N ARG A 152 -6.50 2.67 6.89
CA ARG A 152 -6.65 3.94 6.16
C ARG A 152 -8.04 4.54 6.33
N ARG A 153 -8.09 5.83 6.59
CA ARG A 153 -9.39 6.51 6.74
C ARG A 153 -10.32 5.78 7.71
N MET A 154 -9.78 5.40 8.86
CA MET A 154 -10.54 4.73 9.92
C MET A 154 -10.96 5.72 11.00
N HIS A 155 -12.15 5.53 11.57
CA HIS A 155 -12.56 6.16 12.81
C HIS A 155 -12.75 5.10 13.88
N VAL A 156 -11.76 4.93 14.76
CA VAL A 156 -11.86 3.99 15.89
C VAL A 156 -12.48 4.71 17.08
N ARG A 157 -13.75 4.39 17.40
CA ARG A 157 -14.51 4.98 18.50
C ARG A 157 -14.25 4.26 19.82
N GLY A 158 -12.99 4.18 20.19
CA GLY A 158 -12.50 3.48 21.38
C GLY A 158 -10.97 3.48 21.40
N ASP A 159 -10.39 2.56 22.15
CA ASP A 159 -8.94 2.35 22.17
C ASP A 159 -8.49 1.47 20.99
N LEU A 160 -7.23 1.63 20.57
CA LEU A 160 -6.57 0.79 19.57
C LEU A 160 -5.32 0.14 20.18
N VAL A 161 -5.23 -1.19 20.09
CA VAL A 161 -4.06 -1.96 20.55
C VAL A 161 -3.40 -2.63 19.35
N LEU A 162 -2.11 -2.37 19.14
CA LEU A 162 -1.34 -2.86 17.99
C LEU A 162 -0.57 -4.17 18.25
N HIS A 163 -1.00 -4.92 19.25
CA HIS A 163 -0.42 -6.20 19.65
C HIS A 163 -1.48 -7.08 20.28
N GLN A 164 -1.21 -8.38 20.41
CA GLN A 164 -2.01 -9.31 21.22
C GLN A 164 -1.23 -9.68 22.48
N HIS A 165 -1.77 -9.34 23.66
CA HIS A 165 -1.20 -9.67 24.98
C HIS A 165 0.33 -9.40 25.08
N ARG A 166 0.83 -8.35 24.44
CA ARG A 166 2.26 -7.97 24.34
C ARG A 166 3.15 -9.00 23.65
N GLY A 167 2.59 -9.90 22.85
CA GLY A 167 3.34 -10.72 21.91
C GLY A 167 4.00 -9.85 20.82
N TRP A 168 5.06 -10.35 20.21
CA TRP A 168 5.78 -9.61 19.16
C TRP A 168 4.95 -9.33 17.93
N ALA A 169 5.19 -8.19 17.31
CA ALA A 169 4.63 -7.79 16.03
C ALA A 169 5.66 -6.89 15.33
N SER A 170 5.80 -6.99 14.02
CA SER A 170 6.94 -6.40 13.32
C SER A 170 6.60 -5.26 12.36
N GLY A 171 5.59 -4.47 12.69
CA GLY A 171 5.31 -3.25 11.98
C GLY A 171 3.94 -3.20 11.32
N GLY A 172 3.61 -2.04 10.83
CA GLY A 172 2.35 -1.78 10.13
C GLY A 172 2.21 -0.31 9.81
N TRP A 173 1.08 0.02 9.22
CA TRP A 173 0.76 1.32 8.67
C TRP A 173 -0.59 1.82 9.15
N MET A 174 -0.65 3.10 9.54
CA MET A 174 -1.91 3.81 9.78
C MET A 174 -1.84 5.20 9.15
N SER A 175 -2.85 5.57 8.36
CA SER A 175 -2.92 6.91 7.77
C SER A 175 -4.34 7.44 7.72
N ASP A 176 -4.47 8.77 7.70
CA ASP A 176 -5.73 9.50 7.57
C ASP A 176 -6.82 9.00 8.53
N SER A 177 -6.43 8.65 9.78
CA SER A 177 -7.27 7.93 10.74
C SER A 177 -7.38 8.65 12.06
N LEU A 178 -8.55 8.53 12.69
CA LEU A 178 -8.88 9.09 14.00
C LEU A 178 -9.15 7.96 15.01
N VAL A 179 -8.53 8.06 16.18
CA VAL A 179 -8.78 7.17 17.32
C VAL A 179 -9.27 8.01 18.50
N ASP A 180 -10.54 7.86 18.89
CA ASP A 180 -11.12 8.64 20.01
C ASP A 180 -10.45 8.33 21.36
N GLY A 181 -9.85 7.18 21.49
CA GLY A 181 -9.16 6.70 22.69
C GLY A 181 -7.64 6.74 22.59
N ASN A 182 -7.02 5.79 23.26
CA ASN A 182 -5.58 5.63 23.30
C ASN A 182 -5.13 4.62 22.24
N VAL A 183 -3.93 4.84 21.69
CA VAL A 183 -3.21 3.86 20.90
C VAL A 183 -2.13 3.24 21.76
N ASP A 184 -2.12 1.92 21.93
CA ASP A 184 -1.05 1.17 22.60
C ASP A 184 -0.28 0.33 21.57
N SER A 185 0.93 0.77 21.23
CA SER A 185 1.81 0.00 20.35
C SER A 185 2.45 -1.21 21.04
N GLY A 186 2.53 -1.19 22.39
CA GLY A 186 3.02 -2.30 23.20
C GLY A 186 4.38 -2.82 22.78
N SER A 187 4.36 -4.03 22.23
CA SER A 187 5.53 -4.77 21.75
C SER A 187 5.77 -4.67 20.25
N GLN A 188 5.03 -3.83 19.53
CA GLN A 188 5.35 -3.54 18.12
C GLN A 188 6.82 -3.12 17.99
N GLN A 189 7.54 -3.78 17.11
CA GLN A 189 8.97 -3.52 16.88
C GLN A 189 9.16 -2.15 16.22
N GLN A 190 8.35 -1.84 15.25
CA GLN A 190 8.31 -0.58 14.50
C GLN A 190 6.89 -0.26 14.03
N TRP A 191 6.62 1.02 13.80
CA TRP A 191 5.31 1.46 13.29
C TRP A 191 5.40 2.84 12.67
N ILE A 192 4.60 3.10 11.63
CA ILE A 192 4.43 4.44 11.10
C ILE A 192 2.96 4.88 11.14
N SER A 193 2.75 6.12 11.57
CA SER A 193 1.46 6.82 11.50
C SER A 193 1.63 8.12 10.72
N ARG A 194 0.79 8.33 9.70
CA ARG A 194 0.80 9.53 8.85
C ARG A 194 -0.57 10.20 8.82
N ASN A 195 -0.63 11.52 9.09
CA ASN A 195 -1.89 12.28 9.07
C ASN A 195 -2.99 11.65 9.96
N CYS A 196 -2.64 11.31 11.18
CA CYS A 196 -3.54 10.68 12.15
C CYS A 196 -3.81 11.61 13.34
N ASP A 197 -4.83 11.24 14.13
CA ASP A 197 -5.11 11.85 15.41
C ASP A 197 -5.59 10.81 16.43
N TRP A 198 -5.29 11.04 17.71
CA TRP A 198 -5.69 10.22 18.85
C TRP A 198 -5.63 10.99 20.14
N LYS A 199 -6.26 10.46 21.19
CA LYS A 199 -6.17 11.05 22.52
C LYS A 199 -4.78 10.90 23.14
N ARG A 200 -4.13 9.74 23.00
CA ARG A 200 -2.82 9.42 23.54
C ARG A 200 -2.19 8.26 22.80
N TRP A 201 -0.87 8.28 22.68
CA TRP A 201 -0.05 7.15 22.26
C TRP A 201 0.78 6.61 23.42
N THR A 202 0.89 5.29 23.54
CA THR A 202 1.75 4.59 24.49
C THR A 202 2.51 3.46 23.83
N GLY A 203 3.63 3.10 24.42
CA GLY A 203 4.47 2.01 23.93
C GLY A 203 5.46 2.45 22.86
N SER A 204 6.56 1.73 22.85
CA SER A 204 7.63 1.86 21.85
C SER A 204 8.56 0.66 21.99
N ASN A 205 9.18 0.25 20.88
CA ASN A 205 10.24 -0.76 20.96
C ASN A 205 11.50 -0.26 20.23
N TRP A 206 11.53 -0.28 18.90
CA TRP A 206 12.76 0.08 18.17
C TRP A 206 12.61 1.34 17.31
N ASN A 207 11.51 1.50 16.61
CA ASN A 207 11.34 2.59 15.66
C ASN A 207 9.85 2.96 15.48
N MET A 208 9.42 4.09 16.04
CA MET A 208 8.06 4.61 15.90
C MET A 208 8.11 5.95 15.21
N VAL A 209 7.47 6.06 14.04
CA VAL A 209 7.52 7.26 13.18
C VAL A 209 6.14 7.90 13.08
N PHE A 210 6.11 9.22 13.28
CA PHE A 210 4.91 10.04 13.28
C PHE A 210 5.10 11.20 12.30
N VAL A 211 4.32 11.23 11.20
CA VAL A 211 4.41 12.24 10.15
C VAL A 211 3.07 12.98 10.03
N GLY A 212 3.06 14.28 10.26
CA GLY A 212 1.82 15.08 10.17
C GLY A 212 0.72 14.63 11.15
N VAL A 213 1.09 14.08 12.31
CA VAL A 213 0.16 13.66 13.36
C VAL A 213 -0.22 14.87 14.21
N VAL A 214 -1.50 15.02 14.58
CA VAL A 214 -2.01 16.17 15.36
C VAL A 214 -1.48 16.15 16.79
N HIS A 215 -1.56 15.01 17.47
CA HIS A 215 -1.11 14.81 18.84
C HIS A 215 0.00 13.73 18.92
N PRO A 216 1.22 14.01 18.39
CA PRO A 216 2.30 13.06 18.49
C PRO A 216 2.68 12.83 19.97
N PRO A 217 3.17 11.63 20.34
CA PRO A 217 3.51 11.34 21.72
C PRO A 217 4.62 12.23 22.27
N ASP A 218 4.62 12.42 23.59
CA ASP A 218 5.73 13.07 24.29
C ASP A 218 7.01 12.22 24.20
N GLY A 219 8.16 12.88 24.38
CA GLY A 219 9.47 12.25 24.24
C GLY A 219 10.04 12.40 22.83
N ALA A 220 11.27 12.01 22.64
CA ALA A 220 11.99 12.12 21.38
C ALA A 220 13.10 11.06 21.32
N TRP A 221 13.52 10.75 20.09
CA TRP A 221 14.69 9.92 19.83
C TRP A 221 15.91 10.32 20.66
N PRO A 222 16.74 9.40 21.16
CA PRO A 222 16.65 7.96 20.98
C PRO A 222 15.84 7.22 22.07
N GLU A 223 15.38 7.86 23.13
CA GLU A 223 14.62 7.29 24.24
C GLU A 223 13.48 8.21 24.69
N PRO A 224 12.23 7.90 24.37
CA PRO A 224 11.76 6.78 23.54
C PRO A 224 12.17 6.92 22.06
N PRO A 225 12.20 5.81 21.27
CA PRO A 225 12.59 5.85 19.87
C PRO A 225 11.46 6.41 18.97
N TYR A 226 11.13 7.66 19.20
CA TYR A 226 10.07 8.40 18.52
C TYR A 226 10.66 9.40 17.52
N THR A 227 10.51 9.09 16.22
CA THR A 227 10.82 10.02 15.14
C THR A 227 9.57 10.82 14.81
N LYS A 228 9.65 12.15 14.89
CA LYS A 228 8.51 13.05 14.67
C LYS A 228 8.79 14.05 13.57
N VAL A 229 7.97 14.02 12.52
CA VAL A 229 7.96 14.99 11.43
C VAL A 229 6.65 15.77 11.51
N THR A 230 6.73 17.05 11.83
CA THR A 230 5.56 17.86 12.22
C THR A 230 4.50 18.02 11.13
N ARG A 231 4.90 17.97 9.85
CA ARG A 231 4.01 18.08 8.70
C ARG A 231 4.36 17.05 7.65
N THR A 232 3.35 16.55 6.96
CA THR A 232 3.53 15.71 5.78
C THR A 232 3.82 16.61 4.60
N PRO A 233 5.04 16.58 4.03
CA PRO A 233 5.45 17.57 3.02
C PRO A 233 4.60 17.56 1.75
N VAL A 234 4.30 16.37 1.23
CA VAL A 234 3.47 16.17 0.04
C VAL A 234 2.78 14.83 0.13
N VAL A 235 1.48 14.76 -0.08
CA VAL A 235 0.72 13.52 -0.05
C VAL A 235 -0.55 13.65 -0.88
N ARG A 236 -0.92 12.56 -1.54
CA ARG A 236 -2.27 12.28 -2.03
C ARG A 236 -2.72 11.02 -1.32
N GLU A 237 -3.93 11.02 -0.75
CA GLU A 237 -4.47 9.82 -0.11
C GLU A 237 -4.91 8.79 -1.16
N LYS A 238 -4.94 7.51 -0.75
CA LYS A 238 -5.32 6.38 -1.61
C LYS A 238 -6.69 6.62 -2.26
N PRO A 239 -6.85 6.42 -3.57
CA PRO A 239 -8.15 6.37 -4.22
C PRO A 239 -9.03 5.28 -3.60
N PHE A 240 -10.32 5.55 -3.41
CA PHE A 240 -11.22 4.62 -2.77
C PHE A 240 -12.58 4.53 -3.45
N LEU A 241 -13.16 3.34 -3.39
CA LEU A 241 -14.50 3.06 -3.88
C LEU A 241 -15.54 3.69 -2.93
N GLN A 242 -16.57 4.32 -3.48
CA GLN A 242 -17.67 4.90 -2.71
C GLN A 242 -19.02 4.72 -3.41
N VAL A 243 -20.09 4.83 -2.61
CA VAL A 243 -21.48 4.77 -3.09
C VAL A 243 -22.24 5.99 -2.56
N ASN A 244 -22.90 6.70 -3.46
CA ASN A 244 -23.73 7.86 -3.09
C ASN A 244 -25.14 7.44 -2.60
N ALA A 245 -25.93 8.41 -2.16
CA ALA A 245 -27.29 8.17 -1.67
C ALA A 245 -28.26 7.58 -2.73
N ALA A 246 -27.96 7.74 -4.02
CA ALA A 246 -28.73 7.12 -5.10
C ALA A 246 -28.34 5.65 -5.36
N GLY A 247 -27.30 5.14 -4.69
CA GLY A 247 -26.77 3.79 -4.88
C GLY A 247 -25.79 3.68 -6.05
N GLU A 248 -25.26 4.80 -6.54
CA GLU A 248 -24.32 4.84 -7.66
C GLU A 248 -22.88 4.69 -7.15
N PHE A 249 -22.16 3.76 -7.75
CA PHE A 249 -20.74 3.50 -7.45
C PHE A 249 -19.82 4.46 -8.21
N SER A 250 -18.79 4.92 -7.54
CA SER A 250 -17.72 5.74 -8.08
C SER A 250 -16.42 5.52 -7.33
N VAL A 251 -15.31 5.99 -7.89
CA VAL A 251 -14.02 6.04 -7.20
C VAL A 251 -13.70 7.50 -6.91
N ARG A 252 -13.40 7.80 -5.64
CA ARG A 252 -12.88 9.09 -5.22
C ARG A 252 -11.37 9.07 -5.37
N VAL A 253 -10.82 10.04 -6.08
CA VAL A 253 -9.37 10.32 -6.15
C VAL A 253 -9.12 11.58 -5.32
N PRO A 254 -8.50 11.46 -4.15
CA PRO A 254 -8.21 12.61 -3.29
C PRO A 254 -7.29 13.63 -3.95
N GLU A 255 -7.41 14.89 -3.55
CA GLU A 255 -6.51 15.93 -4.03
C GLU A 255 -5.12 15.83 -3.40
N LEU A 256 -4.13 16.44 -4.06
CA LEU A 256 -2.77 16.53 -3.56
C LEU A 256 -2.69 17.59 -2.45
N HIS A 257 -2.15 17.22 -1.30
CA HIS A 257 -1.89 18.12 -0.18
C HIS A 257 -0.41 18.35 0.01
N THR A 258 -0.05 19.55 0.46
CA THR A 258 1.31 19.90 0.89
C THR A 258 1.26 20.43 2.32
N ASP A 259 2.33 20.16 3.08
CA ASP A 259 2.48 20.61 4.48
C ASP A 259 1.24 20.31 5.36
N SER A 260 0.66 19.11 5.19
CA SER A 260 -0.58 18.71 5.82
C SER A 260 -0.38 18.13 7.23
N VAL A 261 -1.42 18.23 8.07
CA VAL A 261 -1.49 17.66 9.41
C VAL A 261 -2.90 17.14 9.66
N GLY A 262 -3.01 15.94 10.23
CA GLY A 262 -4.29 15.32 10.60
C GLY A 262 -5.09 14.80 9.41
N ILE A 263 -6.31 14.36 9.71
CA ILE A 263 -7.20 13.66 8.77
C ILE A 263 -7.77 14.59 7.69
N THR A 264 -8.02 14.04 6.48
CA THR A 264 -8.55 14.80 5.33
C THR A 264 -10.08 14.93 5.33
N TRP A 265 -10.78 14.03 6.03
CA TRP A 265 -12.25 13.94 6.06
C TRP A 265 -12.90 14.66 7.27
N HIS A 266 -12.18 15.59 7.90
CA HIS A 266 -12.65 16.33 9.08
C HIS A 266 -13.96 17.10 8.84
N GLY A 267 -14.21 17.54 7.59
CA GLY A 267 -15.45 18.21 7.18
C GLY A 267 -16.55 17.26 6.65
N GLY A 268 -16.37 15.94 6.77
CA GLY A 268 -17.28 14.90 6.28
C GLY A 268 -16.73 14.17 5.06
N GLU A 269 -16.45 14.84 3.96
CA GLU A 269 -15.93 14.22 2.74
C GLU A 269 -14.47 14.61 2.49
N THR A 270 -13.68 13.65 2.02
CA THR A 270 -12.34 13.94 1.51
C THR A 270 -12.45 14.71 0.18
N ALA A 271 -11.77 15.86 0.06
CA ALA A 271 -11.72 16.64 -1.18
C ALA A 271 -11.04 15.85 -2.32
N GLY A 272 -11.48 16.07 -3.57
CA GLY A 272 -10.89 15.39 -4.73
C GLY A 272 -11.88 15.20 -5.88
N GLU A 273 -11.46 14.45 -6.90
CA GLU A 273 -12.27 14.09 -8.07
C GLU A 273 -13.11 12.84 -7.79
N THR A 274 -14.33 12.81 -8.32
CA THR A 274 -15.18 11.62 -8.31
C THR A 274 -15.33 11.07 -9.72
N ILE A 275 -14.84 9.87 -9.96
CA ILE A 275 -14.89 9.20 -11.26
C ILE A 275 -15.99 8.13 -11.22
N PRO A 276 -17.06 8.24 -12.06
CA PRO A 276 -18.11 7.25 -12.10
C PRO A 276 -17.59 5.85 -12.44
N ILE A 277 -18.18 4.80 -11.84
CA ILE A 277 -17.77 3.41 -12.05
C ILE A 277 -17.79 2.99 -13.53
N ALA A 278 -18.67 3.57 -14.34
CA ALA A 278 -18.75 3.33 -15.78
C ALA A 278 -17.47 3.73 -16.55
N ARG A 279 -16.60 4.54 -15.95
CA ARG A 279 -15.27 4.90 -16.49
C ARG A 279 -14.20 3.88 -16.18
N PHE A 280 -14.51 2.85 -15.41
CA PHE A 280 -13.60 1.77 -15.05
C PHE A 280 -13.93 0.50 -15.85
N TYR A 281 -12.89 -0.22 -16.20
CA TYR A 281 -12.99 -1.63 -16.54
C TYR A 281 -12.79 -2.44 -15.25
N ILE A 282 -13.72 -3.33 -14.95
CA ILE A 282 -13.64 -4.22 -13.80
C ILE A 282 -13.13 -5.56 -14.31
N ALA A 283 -11.84 -5.80 -14.09
CA ALA A 283 -11.17 -7.04 -14.49
C ALA A 283 -11.38 -8.14 -13.47
N ARG A 284 -11.47 -9.37 -13.93
CA ARG A 284 -11.61 -10.58 -13.11
C ARG A 284 -10.53 -11.61 -13.47
N PRO A 285 -9.89 -12.24 -12.48
CA PRO A 285 -8.74 -13.11 -12.70
C PRO A 285 -9.06 -14.39 -13.50
N ASP A 286 -10.33 -14.84 -13.46
CA ASP A 286 -10.82 -16.04 -14.16
C ASP A 286 -11.19 -15.78 -15.62
N VAL A 287 -11.24 -14.52 -16.05
CA VAL A 287 -11.74 -14.11 -17.39
C VAL A 287 -10.71 -13.30 -18.14
N ASP A 288 -9.98 -12.41 -17.47
CA ASP A 288 -9.18 -11.38 -18.09
C ASP A 288 -7.70 -11.75 -18.20
N THR A 289 -7.11 -11.40 -19.33
CA THR A 289 -5.67 -11.49 -19.60
C THR A 289 -5.06 -10.08 -19.66
N ALA A 290 -3.74 -9.99 -19.68
CA ALA A 290 -3.05 -8.72 -19.88
C ALA A 290 -3.50 -8.02 -21.19
N GLU A 291 -3.79 -8.78 -22.24
CA GLU A 291 -4.24 -8.27 -23.55
C GLU A 291 -5.63 -7.63 -23.44
N THR A 292 -6.59 -8.30 -22.77
CA THR A 292 -7.96 -7.75 -22.58
C THR A 292 -7.91 -6.49 -21.72
N ILE A 293 -7.14 -6.50 -20.63
CA ILE A 293 -6.95 -5.34 -19.76
C ILE A 293 -6.32 -4.17 -20.52
N ASN A 294 -5.23 -4.43 -21.26
CA ASN A 294 -4.54 -3.40 -22.05
C ASN A 294 -5.42 -2.80 -23.14
N ALA A 295 -6.29 -3.60 -23.75
CA ALA A 295 -7.25 -3.10 -24.74
C ALA A 295 -8.23 -2.09 -24.10
N GLN A 296 -8.70 -2.34 -22.89
CA GLN A 296 -9.60 -1.44 -22.16
C GLN A 296 -8.88 -0.16 -21.69
N LEU A 297 -7.67 -0.28 -21.15
CA LEU A 297 -6.83 0.86 -20.81
C LEU A 297 -6.53 1.73 -22.04
N GLY A 298 -6.27 1.11 -23.20
CA GLY A 298 -6.08 1.78 -24.49
C GLY A 298 -7.33 2.54 -24.99
N GLN A 299 -8.54 2.11 -24.60
CA GLN A 299 -9.79 2.82 -24.86
C GLN A 299 -10.08 3.96 -23.87
N GLY A 300 -9.16 4.24 -22.94
CA GLY A 300 -9.29 5.32 -21.96
C GLY A 300 -10.06 4.97 -20.70
N LYS A 301 -10.31 3.68 -20.42
CA LYS A 301 -10.85 3.23 -19.14
C LYS A 301 -9.79 3.32 -18.05
N ASN A 302 -10.22 3.55 -16.81
CA ASN A 302 -9.49 3.21 -15.61
C ASN A 302 -9.66 1.71 -15.30
N LEU A 303 -8.98 1.18 -14.33
CA LEU A 303 -8.96 -0.25 -14.03
C LEU A 303 -9.31 -0.52 -12.56
N ILE A 304 -10.23 -1.45 -12.32
CA ILE A 304 -10.40 -2.12 -11.04
C ILE A 304 -10.02 -3.59 -11.26
N LEU A 305 -9.12 -4.09 -10.41
CA LEU A 305 -8.73 -5.49 -10.37
C LEU A 305 -9.43 -6.16 -9.17
N THR A 306 -10.30 -7.13 -9.44
CA THR A 306 -11.03 -7.85 -8.39
C THR A 306 -10.15 -8.90 -7.70
N PRO A 307 -10.50 -9.34 -6.47
CA PRO A 307 -9.65 -10.23 -5.69
C PRO A 307 -9.37 -11.56 -6.40
N GLY A 308 -8.10 -11.90 -6.52
CA GLY A 308 -7.60 -13.14 -7.12
C GLY A 308 -6.20 -12.97 -7.67
N ILE A 309 -5.69 -14.02 -8.36
CA ILE A 309 -4.36 -14.04 -8.98
C ILE A 309 -4.51 -13.95 -10.49
N TYR A 310 -3.91 -12.93 -11.09
CA TYR A 310 -3.84 -12.70 -12.54
C TYR A 310 -2.53 -13.24 -13.08
N GLU A 311 -2.57 -14.37 -13.76
CA GLU A 311 -1.40 -14.92 -14.47
C GLU A 311 -1.13 -14.12 -15.74
N LEU A 312 0.00 -13.42 -15.78
CA LEU A 312 0.33 -12.50 -16.85
C LEU A 312 1.40 -13.08 -17.78
N THR A 313 1.12 -13.13 -19.07
CA THR A 313 2.09 -13.50 -20.12
C THR A 313 2.77 -12.28 -20.75
N SER A 314 2.24 -11.09 -20.51
CA SER A 314 2.76 -9.79 -20.91
C SER A 314 2.41 -8.72 -19.86
N PRO A 315 3.09 -7.56 -19.84
CA PRO A 315 2.82 -6.53 -18.84
C PRO A 315 1.43 -5.87 -19.01
N ILE A 316 0.81 -5.49 -17.91
CA ILE A 316 -0.25 -4.46 -17.91
C ILE A 316 0.44 -3.11 -18.13
N ARG A 317 -0.05 -2.32 -19.09
CA ARG A 317 0.56 -1.05 -19.53
C ARG A 317 -0.32 0.13 -19.21
N VAL A 318 0.08 0.94 -18.23
CA VAL A 318 -0.62 2.16 -17.81
C VAL A 318 0.01 3.35 -18.53
N MET A 319 -0.47 3.64 -19.74
CA MET A 319 0.20 4.58 -20.66
C MET A 319 -0.43 5.97 -20.73
N ARG A 320 -1.55 6.20 -20.06
CA ARG A 320 -2.31 7.46 -20.14
C ARG A 320 -2.23 8.22 -18.81
N PRO A 321 -2.04 9.55 -18.83
CA PRO A 321 -2.12 10.36 -17.61
C PRO A 321 -3.48 10.21 -16.92
N HIS A 322 -3.53 10.46 -15.62
CA HIS A 322 -4.72 10.39 -14.77
C HIS A 322 -5.43 9.03 -14.81
N THR A 323 -4.69 7.95 -15.06
CA THR A 323 -5.24 6.59 -15.02
C THR A 323 -5.18 6.06 -13.59
N VAL A 324 -6.33 5.63 -13.09
CA VAL A 324 -6.46 4.96 -11.79
C VAL A 324 -6.49 3.46 -12.00
N VAL A 325 -5.59 2.75 -11.30
CA VAL A 325 -5.57 1.29 -11.17
C VAL A 325 -5.81 0.96 -9.70
N LEU A 326 -6.97 0.41 -9.37
CA LEU A 326 -7.37 0.07 -8.03
C LEU A 326 -7.55 -1.44 -7.88
N GLY A 327 -6.73 -2.08 -7.07
CA GLY A 327 -6.91 -3.46 -6.64
C GLY A 327 -7.84 -3.54 -5.44
N LEU A 328 -8.66 -4.59 -5.38
CA LEU A 328 -9.49 -4.93 -4.25
C LEU A 328 -9.01 -6.26 -3.65
N GLY A 329 -9.00 -6.37 -2.32
CA GLY A 329 -8.70 -7.62 -1.63
C GLY A 329 -7.36 -8.24 -2.01
N PHE A 330 -6.31 -7.44 -2.14
CA PHE A 330 -4.96 -7.90 -2.52
C PHE A 330 -4.92 -8.57 -3.91
N ALA A 331 -5.62 -8.02 -4.89
CA ALA A 331 -5.50 -8.48 -6.27
C ALA A 331 -4.03 -8.64 -6.65
N THR A 332 -3.67 -9.84 -7.11
CA THR A 332 -2.27 -10.26 -7.26
C THR A 332 -1.90 -10.39 -8.73
N LEU A 333 -0.82 -9.73 -9.15
CA LEU A 333 -0.27 -9.79 -10.49
C LEU A 333 0.94 -10.74 -10.53
N HIS A 334 0.84 -11.83 -11.30
CA HIS A 334 1.82 -12.91 -11.35
C HIS A 334 2.36 -13.10 -12.78
N PRO A 335 3.55 -12.55 -13.14
CA PRO A 335 4.12 -12.66 -14.46
C PRO A 335 4.81 -14.03 -14.68
N VAL A 336 4.17 -14.93 -15.42
CA VAL A 336 4.64 -16.32 -15.60
C VAL A 336 5.72 -16.50 -16.69
N LYS A 337 6.04 -15.47 -17.47
CA LYS A 337 6.99 -15.52 -18.61
C LYS A 337 8.25 -14.68 -18.41
N GLY A 338 8.56 -14.24 -17.19
CA GLY A 338 9.73 -13.38 -16.91
C GLY A 338 9.62 -11.96 -17.46
N THR A 339 8.40 -11.50 -17.75
CA THR A 339 8.12 -10.11 -18.11
C THR A 339 7.89 -9.27 -16.84
N ALA A 340 7.86 -7.93 -16.99
CA ALA A 340 7.26 -7.11 -15.94
C ALA A 340 5.78 -7.47 -15.78
N ALA A 341 5.25 -7.35 -14.56
CA ALA A 341 3.82 -7.50 -14.33
C ALA A 341 3.07 -6.22 -14.75
N MET A 342 3.67 -5.05 -14.48
CA MET A 342 3.08 -3.76 -14.88
C MET A 342 4.18 -2.75 -15.23
N THR A 343 3.87 -1.86 -16.19
CA THR A 343 4.70 -0.70 -16.55
C THR A 343 3.85 0.54 -16.70
N THR A 344 4.40 1.71 -16.36
CA THR A 344 3.72 2.99 -16.58
C THR A 344 4.45 3.86 -17.61
N ALA A 345 3.74 4.81 -18.20
CA ALA A 345 4.36 5.95 -18.87
C ALA A 345 4.98 6.91 -17.85
N ASP A 346 5.83 7.81 -18.33
CA ASP A 346 6.29 9.02 -17.64
C ASP A 346 5.20 10.10 -17.83
N ALA A 347 4.13 10.07 -17.02
CA ALA A 347 2.91 10.86 -17.23
C ALA A 347 2.26 11.28 -15.91
N ASP A 348 1.58 12.44 -15.90
CA ASP A 348 0.94 13.01 -14.72
C ASP A 348 -0.18 12.13 -14.15
N GLY A 349 -0.35 12.13 -12.83
CA GLY A 349 -1.52 11.70 -12.10
C GLY A 349 -1.90 10.21 -12.24
N ILE A 350 -0.94 9.33 -12.53
CA ILE A 350 -1.19 7.88 -12.52
C ILE A 350 -1.27 7.42 -11.06
N GLU A 351 -2.37 6.74 -10.72
CA GLU A 351 -2.61 6.17 -9.39
C GLU A 351 -2.63 4.65 -9.47
N ILE A 352 -1.79 3.98 -8.67
CA ILE A 352 -1.76 2.52 -8.55
C ILE A 352 -1.96 2.16 -7.08
N ALA A 353 -3.01 1.42 -6.75
CA ALA A 353 -3.39 1.18 -5.38
C ALA A 353 -3.83 -0.27 -5.11
N GLY A 354 -3.50 -0.81 -3.93
CA GLY A 354 -4.06 -2.05 -3.39
C GLY A 354 -3.64 -3.33 -4.13
N LEU A 355 -2.41 -3.42 -4.62
CA LEU A 355 -1.94 -4.55 -5.44
C LEU A 355 -0.80 -5.32 -4.79
N LEU A 356 -0.80 -6.63 -5.02
CA LEU A 356 0.34 -7.51 -4.76
C LEU A 356 0.99 -7.94 -6.08
N PHE A 357 2.29 -7.73 -6.22
CA PHE A 357 3.13 -8.21 -7.31
C PHE A 357 3.87 -9.46 -6.84
N ASP A 358 3.55 -10.61 -7.40
CA ASP A 358 4.11 -11.91 -7.01
C ASP A 358 5.00 -12.45 -8.14
N ALA A 359 6.30 -12.63 -7.87
CA ALA A 359 7.24 -13.03 -8.89
C ALA A 359 6.95 -14.44 -9.40
N GLY A 360 6.94 -14.61 -10.72
CA GLY A 360 6.78 -15.91 -11.36
C GLY A 360 8.07 -16.74 -11.38
N PRO A 361 7.98 -18.01 -11.82
CA PRO A 361 9.13 -18.95 -11.84
C PRO A 361 10.20 -18.57 -12.87
N SER A 362 9.85 -17.83 -13.92
CA SER A 362 10.79 -17.25 -14.88
C SER A 362 11.27 -15.90 -14.39
N GLU A 363 12.58 -15.67 -14.37
CA GLU A 363 13.16 -14.42 -13.85
C GLU A 363 12.70 -13.20 -14.63
N SER A 364 12.07 -12.24 -13.93
CA SER A 364 11.73 -10.92 -14.45
C SER A 364 12.87 -9.93 -14.23
N GLN A 365 13.12 -9.05 -15.20
CA GLN A 365 14.09 -7.96 -15.01
C GLN A 365 13.57 -6.92 -13.99
N VAL A 366 12.25 -6.76 -13.93
CA VAL A 366 11.55 -5.90 -12.96
C VAL A 366 10.09 -6.36 -12.85
N LEU A 367 9.49 -6.28 -11.66
CA LEU A 367 8.06 -6.60 -11.50
C LEU A 367 7.17 -5.38 -11.80
N LEU A 368 7.48 -4.23 -11.21
CA LEU A 368 6.81 -2.95 -11.52
C LEU A 368 7.84 -1.90 -11.95
N GLU A 369 7.65 -1.33 -13.13
CA GLU A 369 8.46 -0.22 -13.63
C GLU A 369 7.60 1.05 -13.77
N VAL A 370 7.95 2.08 -13.00
CA VAL A 370 7.29 3.38 -12.97
C VAL A 370 8.05 4.38 -13.84
N GLY A 371 7.49 4.65 -15.01
CA GLY A 371 8.15 5.39 -16.08
C GLY A 371 9.23 4.57 -16.80
N PRO A 372 9.46 4.80 -18.09
CA PRO A 372 10.54 4.14 -18.84
C PRO A 372 11.91 4.62 -18.36
N GLU A 373 12.96 3.84 -18.63
CA GLU A 373 14.33 4.27 -18.39
C GLU A 373 14.64 5.59 -19.10
N GLY A 374 15.27 6.51 -18.38
CA GLY A 374 15.58 7.85 -18.88
C GLY A 374 14.42 8.85 -18.81
N SER A 375 13.37 8.56 -18.08
CA SER A 375 12.29 9.51 -17.73
C SER A 375 12.84 10.83 -17.21
N ARG A 376 12.26 11.96 -17.65
CA ARG A 376 12.74 13.30 -17.29
C ARG A 376 11.64 14.31 -17.01
N LEU A 377 10.37 13.94 -17.23
CA LEU A 377 9.27 14.86 -16.98
C LEU A 377 9.15 15.17 -15.49
N ARG A 378 8.56 16.31 -15.18
CA ARG A 378 8.32 16.75 -13.81
C ARG A 378 6.84 16.63 -13.50
N HIS A 379 6.54 15.94 -12.42
CA HIS A 379 5.17 15.62 -12.01
C HIS A 379 4.81 16.25 -10.66
N ALA A 380 5.55 17.27 -10.20
CA ALA A 380 5.39 17.85 -8.85
C ALA A 380 3.98 18.38 -8.54
N LYS A 381 3.19 18.75 -9.57
CA LYS A 381 1.82 19.24 -9.40
C LYS A 381 0.77 18.13 -9.44
N ASP A 382 1.13 17.01 -10.03
CA ASP A 382 0.24 15.86 -10.20
C ASP A 382 1.09 14.58 -10.33
N PRO A 383 1.64 14.10 -9.21
CA PRO A 383 2.59 13.00 -9.16
C PRO A 383 1.97 11.66 -9.58
N ILE A 384 2.83 10.72 -10.00
CA ILE A 384 2.49 9.30 -10.00
C ILE A 384 2.50 8.84 -8.55
N VAL A 385 1.46 8.12 -8.11
CA VAL A 385 1.37 7.64 -6.73
C VAL A 385 1.13 6.14 -6.66
N LEU A 386 1.87 5.47 -5.77
CA LEU A 386 1.70 4.07 -5.42
C LEU A 386 1.18 3.98 -3.99
N HIS A 387 0.03 3.32 -3.77
CA HIS A 387 -0.57 3.17 -2.44
C HIS A 387 -0.80 1.70 -2.10
N ASP A 388 -0.29 1.23 -0.96
CA ASP A 388 -0.42 -0.19 -0.57
C ASP A 388 -0.05 -1.13 -1.71
N VAL A 389 1.12 -0.92 -2.30
CA VAL A 389 1.64 -1.74 -3.39
C VAL A 389 2.72 -2.65 -2.81
N PHE A 390 2.48 -3.95 -2.89
CA PHE A 390 3.31 -4.95 -2.23
C PHE A 390 3.97 -5.88 -3.24
N PHE A 391 5.12 -6.48 -2.84
CA PHE A 391 5.90 -7.37 -3.69
C PHE A 391 6.29 -8.61 -2.92
N ARG A 392 6.23 -9.76 -3.59
CA ARG A 392 6.63 -11.04 -3.04
C ARG A 392 7.46 -11.84 -4.04
N VAL A 393 8.55 -12.45 -3.57
CA VAL A 393 9.40 -13.33 -4.36
C VAL A 393 9.57 -14.64 -3.59
N GLY A 394 8.89 -15.71 -4.02
CA GLY A 394 8.83 -16.98 -3.29
C GLY A 394 7.74 -17.02 -2.22
N GLY A 395 7.73 -18.05 -1.38
CA GLY A 395 6.74 -18.26 -0.32
C GLY A 395 5.51 -19.02 -0.76
N ALA A 396 4.79 -18.57 -1.77
CA ALA A 396 3.66 -19.31 -2.36
C ALA A 396 4.07 -20.25 -3.51
N GLY A 397 5.34 -20.29 -3.86
CA GLY A 397 5.91 -21.07 -4.95
C GLY A 397 7.23 -20.45 -5.40
N LEU A 398 7.80 -20.96 -6.48
CA LEU A 398 9.05 -20.44 -7.01
C LEU A 398 8.83 -19.07 -7.67
N GLY A 399 9.56 -18.05 -7.20
CA GLY A 399 9.55 -16.71 -7.77
C GLY A 399 10.97 -16.18 -7.99
N ARG A 400 11.20 -15.42 -9.08
CA ARG A 400 12.51 -14.83 -9.41
C ARG A 400 12.37 -13.46 -10.04
N THR A 401 13.20 -12.52 -9.61
CA THR A 401 13.29 -11.19 -10.24
C THR A 401 14.63 -10.55 -9.97
N LYS A 402 15.10 -9.65 -10.84
CA LYS A 402 16.28 -8.84 -10.52
C LYS A 402 15.92 -7.64 -9.66
N VAL A 403 14.83 -6.96 -9.99
CA VAL A 403 14.35 -5.78 -9.25
C VAL A 403 12.85 -5.92 -9.04
N ASN A 404 12.36 -5.66 -7.83
CA ASN A 404 10.92 -5.70 -7.59
C ASN A 404 10.24 -4.41 -8.04
N LEU A 405 10.71 -3.27 -7.56
CA LEU A 405 10.19 -1.95 -7.91
C LEU A 405 11.31 -1.08 -8.48
N ARG A 406 11.10 -0.55 -9.69
CA ARG A 406 11.97 0.46 -10.29
C ARG A 406 11.20 1.74 -10.54
N ILE A 407 11.68 2.86 -9.98
CA ILE A 407 11.08 4.18 -10.14
C ILE A 407 12.01 5.02 -11.00
N ASN A 408 11.63 5.27 -12.24
CA ASN A 408 12.37 6.12 -13.18
C ASN A 408 11.79 7.53 -13.28
N SER A 409 10.46 7.69 -13.07
CA SER A 409 9.80 9.00 -13.13
C SER A 409 10.13 9.87 -11.92
N ASN A 410 10.31 11.17 -12.18
CA ASN A 410 10.50 12.15 -11.12
C ASN A 410 9.22 12.40 -10.33
N ASP A 411 9.35 13.00 -9.14
CA ASP A 411 8.26 13.43 -8.27
C ASP A 411 7.28 12.31 -7.86
N THR A 412 7.64 11.04 -8.05
CA THR A 412 6.80 9.89 -7.68
C THR A 412 6.61 9.83 -6.16
N LEU A 413 5.39 9.54 -5.74
CA LEU A 413 5.06 9.28 -4.33
C LEU A 413 4.83 7.78 -4.12
N VAL A 414 5.36 7.23 -3.03
CA VAL A 414 5.04 5.87 -2.57
C VAL A 414 4.49 5.98 -1.16
N ASP A 415 3.27 5.52 -0.98
CA ASP A 415 2.54 5.63 0.28
C ASP A 415 2.19 4.23 0.79
N HIS A 416 3.13 3.64 1.48
CA HIS A 416 3.16 2.28 2.01
C HIS A 416 3.45 1.20 0.97
N THR A 417 4.58 0.50 1.19
CA THR A 417 4.99 -0.66 0.39
C THR A 417 5.75 -1.67 1.26
N TRP A 418 5.56 -2.95 1.01
CA TRP A 418 6.44 -4.02 1.47
C TRP A 418 6.98 -4.78 0.28
N ILE A 419 8.29 -4.88 0.19
CA ILE A 419 9.04 -5.52 -0.89
C ILE A 419 9.80 -6.68 -0.26
N TRP A 420 9.29 -7.90 -0.43
CA TRP A 420 9.72 -9.07 0.31
C TRP A 420 10.25 -10.19 -0.60
N ARG A 421 11.50 -10.57 -0.40
CA ARG A 421 11.98 -11.88 -0.81
C ARG A 421 11.68 -12.84 0.33
N ALA A 422 10.75 -13.77 0.12
CA ALA A 422 10.28 -14.66 1.19
C ALA A 422 11.46 -15.47 1.81
N ASP A 423 11.46 -15.51 3.13
CA ASP A 423 12.41 -16.27 3.95
C ASP A 423 11.82 -17.59 4.43
N HIS A 424 10.53 -17.82 4.21
CA HIS A 424 9.81 -19.05 4.54
C HIS A 424 8.69 -19.33 3.52
N GLY A 425 8.11 -20.55 3.58
CA GLY A 425 7.12 -21.02 2.62
C GLY A 425 7.74 -21.89 1.50
N GLU A 426 7.05 -22.00 0.38
CA GLU A 426 7.50 -22.80 -0.77
C GLU A 426 8.42 -22.01 -1.71
N GLY A 427 9.36 -22.72 -2.36
CA GLY A 427 10.26 -22.13 -3.34
C GLY A 427 11.27 -21.14 -2.75
N VAL A 428 11.61 -21.28 -1.46
CA VAL A 428 12.52 -20.41 -0.71
C VAL A 428 13.91 -21.02 -0.59
N GLY A 429 14.95 -20.21 -0.77
CA GLY A 429 16.35 -20.57 -0.62
C GLY A 429 17.26 -19.65 -1.44
N TRP A 430 18.55 -19.58 -1.08
CA TRP A 430 19.50 -18.64 -1.67
C TRP A 430 19.52 -18.68 -3.21
N ASP A 431 19.50 -19.88 -3.79
CA ASP A 431 19.54 -20.09 -5.25
C ASP A 431 18.15 -20.38 -5.86
N LEU A 432 17.07 -20.33 -5.08
CA LEU A 432 15.71 -20.62 -5.53
C LEU A 432 14.93 -19.33 -5.85
N ASN A 433 14.54 -18.59 -4.85
CA ASN A 433 13.81 -17.32 -5.01
C ASN A 433 14.79 -16.15 -5.12
N THR A 434 15.51 -16.10 -6.23
CA THR A 434 16.51 -15.06 -6.44
C THR A 434 15.89 -13.68 -6.62
N SER A 435 16.44 -12.70 -5.92
CA SER A 435 16.07 -11.29 -6.04
C SER A 435 17.28 -10.43 -5.73
N GLU A 436 17.79 -9.71 -6.75
CA GLU A 436 19.00 -8.90 -6.56
C GLU A 436 18.70 -7.70 -5.68
N ASN A 437 17.77 -6.82 -6.08
CA ASN A 437 17.42 -5.61 -5.37
C ASN A 437 15.91 -5.50 -5.12
N GLY A 438 15.54 -4.98 -3.97
CA GLY A 438 14.14 -4.70 -3.67
C GLY A 438 13.64 -3.47 -4.44
N LEU A 439 14.19 -2.31 -4.15
CA LEU A 439 13.83 -1.02 -4.74
C LEU A 439 15.02 -0.37 -5.43
N VAL A 440 14.82 0.10 -6.66
CA VAL A 440 15.77 0.96 -7.39
C VAL A 440 15.08 2.27 -7.74
N VAL A 441 15.60 3.40 -7.25
CA VAL A 441 15.07 4.75 -7.52
C VAL A 441 16.03 5.53 -8.40
N ASN A 442 15.65 5.76 -9.65
CA ASN A 442 16.38 6.57 -10.61
C ASN A 442 15.82 7.99 -10.72
N GLY A 443 14.51 8.17 -10.45
CA GLY A 443 13.82 9.46 -10.49
C GLY A 443 14.28 10.43 -9.40
N ASN A 444 14.24 11.72 -9.71
CA ASN A 444 14.48 12.80 -8.74
C ASN A 444 13.21 13.16 -7.99
N ASP A 445 13.35 13.78 -6.81
CA ASP A 445 12.23 14.29 -6.00
C ASP A 445 11.22 13.21 -5.58
N VAL A 446 11.64 11.95 -5.56
CA VAL A 446 10.79 10.82 -5.11
C VAL A 446 10.62 10.89 -3.60
N THR A 447 9.39 10.73 -3.13
CA THR A 447 9.06 10.72 -1.69
C THR A 447 8.38 9.41 -1.32
N ILE A 448 8.87 8.74 -0.27
CA ILE A 448 8.35 7.44 0.19
C ILE A 448 7.98 7.53 1.66
N TYR A 449 6.77 7.10 1.98
CA TYR A 449 6.27 6.88 3.33
C TYR A 449 6.06 5.39 3.57
N GLY A 450 6.54 4.87 4.70
CA GLY A 450 6.33 3.46 5.07
C GLY A 450 6.97 2.48 4.11
N LEU A 451 8.30 2.51 4.02
CA LEU A 451 9.12 1.64 3.19
C LEU A 451 9.61 0.43 3.98
N PHE A 452 9.07 -0.75 3.67
CA PHE A 452 9.52 -2.03 4.21
C PHE A 452 10.19 -2.83 3.08
N VAL A 453 11.46 -3.25 3.26
CA VAL A 453 12.19 -4.01 2.23
C VAL A 453 13.07 -5.07 2.86
N GLU A 454 12.89 -6.34 2.45
CA GLU A 454 13.49 -7.46 3.18
C GLU A 454 14.08 -8.54 2.28
N HIS A 455 15.22 -9.06 2.73
CA HIS A 455 15.90 -10.29 2.33
C HIS A 455 16.46 -10.35 0.91
N HIS A 456 16.55 -9.25 0.17
CA HIS A 456 17.15 -9.24 -1.16
C HIS A 456 18.65 -9.49 -1.10
N GLN A 457 19.17 -10.17 -2.13
CA GLN A 457 20.53 -10.69 -2.15
C GLN A 457 21.61 -9.61 -2.33
N GLN A 458 21.22 -8.42 -2.84
CA GLN A 458 22.08 -7.24 -2.93
C GLN A 458 21.50 -6.10 -2.10
N PHE A 459 21.36 -4.89 -2.64
CA PHE A 459 20.78 -3.77 -1.91
C PHE A 459 19.28 -3.97 -1.73
N GLN A 460 18.78 -3.75 -0.50
CA GLN A 460 17.34 -3.68 -0.31
C GLN A 460 16.81 -2.42 -1.00
N VAL A 461 17.52 -1.30 -0.86
CA VAL A 461 17.25 -0.03 -1.55
C VAL A 461 18.51 0.47 -2.22
N LEU A 462 18.44 0.75 -3.53
CA LEU A 462 19.47 1.46 -4.30
C LEU A 462 18.89 2.78 -4.81
N TRP A 463 19.33 3.88 -4.22
CA TRP A 463 18.84 5.22 -4.53
C TRP A 463 19.84 6.00 -5.38
N LYS A 464 19.44 6.42 -6.59
CA LYS A 464 20.26 7.14 -7.58
C LYS A 464 19.72 8.54 -7.91
N GLY A 465 18.45 8.81 -7.60
CA GLY A 465 17.84 10.11 -7.85
C GLY A 465 18.22 11.15 -6.80
N ASN A 466 18.23 12.42 -7.18
CA ASN A 466 18.47 13.52 -6.26
C ASN A 466 17.21 14.02 -5.56
N ARG A 467 17.34 14.65 -4.39
CA ARG A 467 16.27 15.21 -3.56
C ARG A 467 15.22 14.19 -3.15
N GLY A 468 15.66 12.94 -3.01
CA GLY A 468 14.83 11.86 -2.50
C GLY A 468 14.52 12.04 -1.01
N ARG A 469 13.35 11.54 -0.59
CA ARG A 469 12.93 11.57 0.81
C ARG A 469 12.31 10.24 1.22
N THR A 470 12.72 9.74 2.38
CA THR A 470 12.13 8.52 2.99
C THR A 470 11.68 8.82 4.42
N TYR A 471 10.41 8.57 4.70
CA TYR A 471 9.83 8.66 6.04
C TYR A 471 9.43 7.26 6.50
N PHE A 472 10.15 6.75 7.45
CA PHE A 472 10.13 5.37 7.92
C PHE A 472 10.73 4.37 6.93
N TYR A 473 11.77 3.70 7.38
CA TYR A 473 12.37 2.56 6.72
C TYR A 473 12.51 1.39 7.70
N GLN A 474 12.03 0.21 7.28
CA GLN A 474 12.25 -1.04 7.99
C GLN A 474 12.86 -2.04 7.01
N SER A 475 13.89 -2.72 7.46
CA SER A 475 14.54 -3.70 6.60
C SER A 475 15.16 -4.84 7.41
N GLU A 476 14.92 -6.04 6.93
CA GLU A 476 15.64 -7.23 7.34
C GLU A 476 16.55 -7.66 6.20
N ILE A 477 17.84 -7.80 6.48
CA ILE A 477 18.80 -8.26 5.48
C ILE A 477 18.63 -9.76 5.26
N PRO A 478 19.12 -10.37 4.14
CA PRO A 478 18.88 -11.79 3.88
C PRO A 478 19.43 -12.67 5.01
N TYR A 479 18.64 -13.65 5.43
CA TYR A 479 18.99 -14.59 6.51
C TYR A 479 19.87 -15.75 6.04
N ASP A 480 19.79 -16.09 4.76
CA ASP A 480 20.24 -17.34 4.15
C ASP A 480 21.51 -17.28 3.28
N PRO A 481 22.40 -16.25 3.35
CA PRO A 481 23.68 -16.32 2.65
C PRO A 481 24.47 -17.55 3.12
N PRO A 482 24.83 -18.50 2.23
CA PRO A 482 25.46 -19.77 2.65
C PRO A 482 26.87 -19.57 3.18
N ALA A 483 27.55 -18.51 2.79
CA ALA A 483 28.86 -18.11 3.27
C ALA A 483 29.10 -16.62 2.99
N GLN A 484 30.06 -16.02 3.70
CA GLN A 484 30.44 -14.62 3.45
C GLN A 484 30.85 -14.35 1.99
N ALA A 485 31.51 -15.31 1.35
CA ALA A 485 31.93 -15.17 -0.06
C ALA A 485 30.75 -15.01 -1.03
N SER A 486 29.57 -15.55 -0.69
CA SER A 486 28.34 -15.38 -1.46
C SER A 486 27.61 -14.07 -1.14
N TYR A 487 28.04 -13.37 -0.09
CA TYR A 487 27.44 -12.13 0.37
C TYR A 487 28.51 -11.06 0.63
N THR A 488 29.10 -10.55 -0.46
CA THR A 488 30.18 -9.55 -0.47
C THR A 488 29.95 -8.58 -1.63
N SER A 489 29.86 -7.30 -1.35
CA SER A 489 29.59 -6.25 -2.36
C SER A 489 30.84 -5.75 -3.06
N ALA A 490 31.99 -5.74 -2.38
CA ALA A 490 33.28 -5.33 -2.92
C ALA A 490 34.41 -5.97 -2.10
N GLN A 491 35.65 -5.87 -2.59
CA GLN A 491 36.82 -6.38 -1.86
C GLN A 491 36.92 -5.72 -0.46
N GLY A 492 36.86 -6.53 0.59
CA GLY A 492 36.91 -6.07 1.98
C GLY A 492 35.60 -5.49 2.53
N VAL A 493 34.49 -5.56 1.75
CA VAL A 493 33.17 -5.12 2.21
C VAL A 493 32.24 -6.32 2.26
N ASN A 494 31.98 -6.79 3.46
CA ASN A 494 31.08 -7.91 3.73
C ASN A 494 29.63 -7.46 3.64
N GLY A 495 28.82 -8.17 2.85
CA GLY A 495 27.42 -7.90 2.61
C GLY A 495 27.16 -6.69 1.71
N TRP A 496 25.88 -6.46 1.46
CA TRP A 496 25.36 -5.33 0.71
C TRP A 496 24.58 -4.45 1.67
N ALA A 497 24.88 -3.15 1.67
CA ALA A 497 24.15 -2.23 2.53
C ALA A 497 22.64 -2.35 2.30
N SER A 498 21.86 -2.31 3.38
CA SER A 498 20.42 -2.34 3.28
C SER A 498 19.88 -1.13 2.50
N TYR A 499 20.42 0.05 2.78
CA TYR A 499 20.08 1.29 2.08
C TYR A 499 21.35 1.91 1.46
N LYS A 500 21.45 1.91 0.14
CA LYS A 500 22.55 2.54 -0.60
C LYS A 500 22.07 3.79 -1.31
N VAL A 501 22.64 4.94 -0.96
CA VAL A 501 22.60 6.15 -1.80
C VAL A 501 23.82 6.12 -2.71
N ALA A 502 23.60 6.20 -4.01
CA ALA A 502 24.67 6.11 -5.02
C ALA A 502 25.60 7.32 -4.96
N ASP A 503 26.85 7.13 -5.42
CA ASP A 503 27.92 8.12 -5.22
C ASP A 503 27.69 9.44 -6.00
N GLU A 504 26.88 9.40 -7.07
CA GLU A 504 26.47 10.57 -7.86
C GLU A 504 25.37 11.42 -7.22
N VAL A 505 24.70 10.94 -6.17
CA VAL A 505 23.63 11.68 -5.49
C VAL A 505 24.24 12.77 -4.61
N THR A 506 23.72 13.98 -4.74
CA THR A 506 24.21 15.16 -3.99
C THR A 506 23.25 15.64 -2.92
N ASN A 507 21.97 15.22 -2.96
CA ASN A 507 20.95 15.64 -2.01
C ASN A 507 19.96 14.48 -1.74
N HIS A 508 19.78 14.11 -0.46
CA HIS A 508 18.87 13.07 -0.02
C HIS A 508 18.55 13.24 1.47
N GLU A 509 17.36 12.83 1.89
CA GLU A 509 17.00 12.91 3.31
C GLU A 509 16.12 11.73 3.75
N ALA A 510 16.41 11.14 4.92
CA ALA A 510 15.65 10.00 5.43
C ALA A 510 15.48 10.07 6.95
N TRP A 511 14.30 9.64 7.44
CA TRP A 511 13.93 9.67 8.86
C TRP A 511 13.40 8.33 9.35
N GLY A 512 13.82 7.95 10.57
CA GLY A 512 13.30 6.77 11.25
C GLY A 512 13.63 5.46 10.53
N LEU A 513 14.91 5.06 10.55
CA LEU A 513 15.38 3.88 9.83
C LEU A 513 15.77 2.76 10.81
N GLY A 514 15.19 1.58 10.62
CA GLY A 514 15.56 0.35 11.33
C GLY A 514 16.12 -0.69 10.37
N VAL A 515 17.32 -1.20 10.64
CA VAL A 515 17.92 -2.31 9.90
C VAL A 515 18.20 -3.46 10.84
N TYR A 516 17.64 -4.61 10.51
CA TYR A 516 17.60 -5.78 11.36
C TYR A 516 18.32 -6.96 10.70
N SER A 517 18.96 -7.80 11.52
CA SER A 517 19.74 -8.91 11.00
C SER A 517 19.66 -10.17 11.84
N VAL A 518 19.57 -11.29 11.19
CA VAL A 518 19.90 -12.60 11.68
C VAL A 518 20.48 -13.42 10.52
N PHE A 519 21.55 -14.17 10.74
CA PHE A 519 22.09 -15.08 9.76
C PHE A 519 21.89 -16.52 10.21
N ILE A 520 21.44 -17.37 9.31
CA ILE A 520 21.29 -18.81 9.57
C ILE A 520 22.66 -19.44 9.76
N TYR A 521 23.65 -18.98 9.00
CA TYR A 521 25.01 -19.51 9.03
C TYR A 521 25.94 -18.61 9.87
N PRO A 522 26.81 -19.20 10.73
CA PRO A 522 27.81 -18.45 11.46
C PRO A 522 28.87 -17.85 10.52
N ASN A 523 29.56 -16.81 10.98
CA ASN A 523 30.63 -16.12 10.26
C ASN A 523 30.18 -15.29 9.04
N VAL A 524 28.89 -15.04 8.87
CA VAL A 524 28.38 -14.03 7.95
C VAL A 524 28.16 -12.75 8.74
N VAL A 525 28.63 -11.64 8.19
CA VAL A 525 28.48 -10.30 8.79
C VAL A 525 28.11 -9.28 7.71
N LEU A 526 27.45 -8.20 8.11
CA LEU A 526 27.22 -7.04 7.29
C LEU A 526 28.16 -5.91 7.75
N THR A 527 28.96 -5.36 6.84
CA THR A 527 29.90 -4.27 7.20
C THR A 527 29.15 -2.99 7.56
N ARG A 528 28.16 -2.57 6.75
CA ARG A 528 27.43 -1.31 6.91
C ARG A 528 25.95 -1.52 6.66
N ALA A 529 25.10 -1.05 7.55
CA ALA A 529 23.66 -1.09 7.32
C ALA A 529 23.23 -0.07 6.25
N ILE A 530 23.82 1.11 6.25
CA ILE A 530 23.56 2.19 5.29
C ILE A 530 24.88 2.65 4.67
N GLU A 531 24.88 2.86 3.37
CA GLU A 531 26.00 3.48 2.63
C GLU A 531 25.52 4.71 1.87
N THR A 532 26.27 5.82 2.01
CA THR A 532 25.93 7.11 1.41
C THR A 532 27.16 7.94 1.13
N PRO A 533 27.13 8.83 0.12
CA PRO A 533 28.17 9.84 -0.06
C PRO A 533 28.29 10.74 1.18
N LYS A 534 29.48 11.26 1.45
CA LYS A 534 29.70 12.24 2.52
C LYS A 534 29.40 13.64 1.99
N SER A 535 28.20 14.15 2.26
CA SER A 535 27.72 15.47 1.86
C SER A 535 26.81 16.05 2.93
N GLN A 536 26.88 17.35 3.19
CA GLN A 536 25.99 18.06 4.13
C GLN A 536 24.54 18.11 3.66
N GLU A 537 24.28 17.87 2.37
CA GLU A 537 22.95 17.85 1.76
C GLU A 537 22.35 16.43 1.73
N ILE A 538 23.08 15.43 2.26
CA ILE A 538 22.58 14.06 2.42
C ILE A 538 22.46 13.80 3.91
N ARG A 539 21.24 13.73 4.42
CA ARG A 539 20.95 13.66 5.84
C ARG A 539 20.15 12.42 6.19
N PHE A 540 20.55 11.80 7.26
CA PHE A 540 19.81 10.67 7.85
C PHE A 540 19.54 10.95 9.33
N HIS A 541 18.31 10.72 9.74
CA HIS A 541 17.82 11.00 11.07
C HIS A 541 17.26 9.74 11.73
N ASP A 542 17.62 9.51 12.99
CA ASP A 542 17.02 8.49 13.84
C ASP A 542 17.17 7.06 13.28
N ILE A 543 18.40 6.57 13.24
CA ILE A 543 18.76 5.25 12.71
C ILE A 543 19.02 4.28 13.85
N ILE A 544 18.52 3.05 13.73
CA ILE A 544 18.83 1.93 14.64
C ILE A 544 19.25 0.69 13.86
N THR A 545 20.18 -0.06 14.40
CA THR A 545 20.51 -1.42 13.95
C THR A 545 20.31 -2.42 15.06
N VAL A 546 19.75 -3.61 14.75
CA VAL A 546 19.41 -4.63 15.73
C VAL A 546 19.80 -6.01 15.21
N ALA A 547 20.56 -6.76 16.01
CA ALA A 547 20.71 -8.19 15.82
C ALA A 547 19.47 -8.91 16.40
N LEU A 548 18.79 -9.71 15.56
CA LEU A 548 17.63 -10.50 15.97
C LEU A 548 18.03 -11.86 16.55
N GLY A 549 19.19 -12.38 16.17
CA GLY A 549 19.74 -13.66 16.60
C GLY A 549 21.25 -13.62 16.84
N GLU A 550 21.83 -14.72 17.34
CA GLU A 550 23.24 -14.81 17.73
C GLU A 550 24.21 -14.52 16.56
N HIS A 551 23.80 -14.78 15.33
CA HIS A 551 24.56 -14.53 14.11
C HIS A 551 24.00 -13.35 13.33
N GLY A 552 23.89 -12.20 13.96
CA GLY A 552 23.29 -11.00 13.33
C GLY A 552 24.19 -9.76 13.40
N VAL A 553 25.51 -9.90 13.18
CA VAL A 553 26.43 -8.76 13.30
C VAL A 553 26.30 -7.81 12.12
N ILE A 554 25.95 -6.55 12.43
CA ILE A 554 26.13 -5.39 11.57
C ILE A 554 27.25 -4.55 12.19
N SER A 555 28.36 -4.34 11.48
CA SER A 555 29.54 -3.71 12.05
C SER A 555 29.40 -2.20 12.26
N HIS A 556 28.69 -1.51 11.35
CA HIS A 556 28.44 -0.07 11.42
C HIS A 556 27.01 0.28 11.00
N VAL A 557 26.45 1.32 11.64
CA VAL A 557 25.08 1.80 11.35
C VAL A 557 25.01 2.49 9.99
N ILE A 558 25.89 3.47 9.77
CA ILE A 558 25.95 4.23 8.50
C ILE A 558 27.41 4.55 8.16
N ASN A 559 27.84 4.18 6.97
CA ASN A 559 29.24 4.23 6.55
C ASN A 559 30.15 3.57 7.62
N ASP A 560 31.12 4.31 8.17
CA ASP A 560 32.00 3.84 9.23
C ASP A 560 31.59 4.41 10.61
N THR A 561 30.31 4.81 10.79
CA THR A 561 29.77 5.41 11.99
C THR A 561 28.84 4.42 12.74
N GLY A 562 28.88 4.45 14.05
CA GLY A 562 28.14 3.55 14.95
C GLY A 562 28.94 2.28 15.26
N GLU A 563 28.73 1.74 16.46
CA GLU A 563 29.35 0.48 16.92
C GLU A 563 28.65 -0.75 16.32
N ALA A 564 29.22 -1.92 16.52
CA ALA A 564 28.64 -3.16 16.03
C ALA A 564 27.45 -3.62 16.88
N THR A 565 26.46 -4.24 16.23
CA THR A 565 25.37 -4.92 16.95
C THR A 565 25.88 -6.13 17.72
N ALA A 566 25.28 -6.43 18.89
CA ALA A 566 25.56 -7.64 19.66
C ALA A 566 24.31 -8.14 20.40
N ILE A 567 24.28 -9.44 20.70
CA ILE A 567 23.22 -10.08 21.48
C ILE A 567 23.60 -10.23 22.96
N ARG A 568 24.87 -10.50 23.25
CA ARG A 568 25.36 -10.76 24.62
C ARG A 568 26.68 -10.03 24.92
N PRO A 569 26.64 -8.88 25.63
CA PRO A 569 25.44 -8.15 26.05
C PRO A 569 24.71 -7.59 24.85
N ARG A 570 23.41 -7.32 24.97
CA ARG A 570 22.63 -6.75 23.87
C ARG A 570 23.09 -5.33 23.58
N VAL A 571 23.49 -5.09 22.34
CA VAL A 571 23.87 -3.77 21.82
C VAL A 571 23.03 -3.48 20.58
N THR A 572 22.26 -2.40 20.65
CA THR A 572 21.41 -1.90 19.57
C THR A 572 21.84 -0.49 19.20
N PRO A 573 22.87 -0.35 18.37
CA PRO A 573 23.44 0.96 18.05
C PRO A 573 22.42 1.90 17.42
N LYS A 574 22.50 3.17 17.84
CA LYS A 574 21.64 4.24 17.35
C LYS A 574 22.49 5.42 16.87
N VAL A 575 22.08 6.05 15.78
CA VAL A 575 22.65 7.29 15.26
C VAL A 575 21.52 8.28 15.07
N THR A 576 21.56 9.39 15.80
CA THR A 576 20.46 10.38 15.77
C THR A 576 20.52 11.23 14.50
N ASN A 577 21.71 11.64 14.07
CA ASN A 577 21.90 12.43 12.85
C ASN A 577 23.18 12.00 12.14
N PHE A 578 23.14 11.99 10.82
CA PHE A 578 24.30 11.79 9.96
C PHE A 578 24.16 12.68 8.72
N PRO A 579 25.21 13.41 8.26
CA PRO A 579 26.48 13.59 8.95
C PRO A 579 26.35 14.39 10.23
#